data_e574c3fd5ed1fed97102016a31b10b10
#
_entry.id   e574c3fd5ed1fed97102016a31b10b10
#
_cell.length_a   1.000
_cell.length_b   1.000
_cell.length_c   1.000
_cell.angle_alpha   90.00
_cell.angle_beta   90.00
_cell.angle_gamma   90.00
#
_symmetry.space_group_name_H-M   'P 1'
#
loop_
_entity.id
_entity.type
_entity.pdbx_description
1 polymer ?
#
loop_
_entity_poly.entity_id
_entity_poly.type
_entity_poly.pdbx_seq_one_letter_code
_entity_poly.pdbx_strand_id
1 'polypeptide(L)'
;VRIANSFFLLILCLLFTSCGKMLYRSAAKAFTKGVKQAPYDAIIVPGFPYDGEKWDMVHQLRVHWAYYLYAKGYTKNVIFSGGAVATPYIESRVMANYAEALGIPREHLFTEEQAQHSTENVYYSYRLAKDLGFSKVALSTDPIQTSYMKKFIKKYELPVGLLPTVIDTVKTLNVYEPKADHSNAVVKEGFVKLSDKEGFFKRFRGTMGKYIVWHEEDLKKAKYRRRYNDRMIPSSEQTGNNKSVQ
;
A
#
# COMPACT_ATOMS: atom_id res chain seq x y z
N VAL A 1 -18.58 6.24 -43.35
CA VAL A 1 -17.66 5.39 -42.51
C VAL A 1 -16.66 6.24 -41.76
N ARG A 2 -15.94 7.21 -42.38
CA ARG A 2 -14.92 8.03 -41.72
C ARG A 2 -15.48 8.93 -40.57
N ILE A 3 -16.67 9.52 -40.77
CA ILE A 3 -17.31 10.41 -39.79
C ILE A 3 -17.77 9.62 -38.54
N ALA A 4 -18.32 8.41 -38.74
CA ALA A 4 -18.75 7.53 -37.67
C ALA A 4 -17.57 7.09 -36.76
N ASN A 5 -16.42 6.79 -37.38
CA ASN A 5 -15.21 6.41 -36.65
C ASN A 5 -14.65 7.57 -35.82
N SER A 6 -14.67 8.82 -36.36
CA SER A 6 -14.21 10.01 -35.61
C SER A 6 -15.12 10.32 -34.42
N PHE A 7 -16.44 10.14 -34.60
CA PHE A 7 -17.40 10.34 -33.51
C PHE A 7 -17.28 9.29 -32.40
N PHE A 8 -17.03 8.03 -32.77
CA PHE A 8 -16.77 6.94 -31.83
C PHE A 8 -15.48 7.20 -31.03
N LEU A 9 -14.41 7.67 -31.70
CA LEU A 9 -13.14 7.98 -31.04
C LEU A 9 -13.30 9.13 -30.05
N LEU A 10 -14.08 10.17 -30.40
CA LEU A 10 -14.37 11.31 -29.52
C LEU A 10 -15.15 10.89 -28.29
N ILE A 11 -16.18 10.05 -28.44
CA ILE A 11 -16.95 9.51 -27.32
C ILE A 11 -16.04 8.67 -26.41
N LEU A 12 -15.16 7.84 -26.99
CA LEU A 12 -14.23 7.01 -26.24
C LEU A 12 -13.26 7.88 -25.41
N CYS A 13 -12.71 8.94 -26.00
CA CYS A 13 -11.86 9.92 -25.29
C CYS A 13 -12.61 10.62 -24.15
N LEU A 14 -13.86 11.02 -24.35
CA LEU A 14 -14.70 11.66 -23.33
C LEU A 14 -14.99 10.70 -22.15
N LEU A 15 -15.20 9.42 -22.44
CA LEU A 15 -15.41 8.40 -21.41
C LEU A 15 -14.15 8.18 -20.55
N PHE A 16 -12.95 8.15 -21.15
CA PHE A 16 -11.70 8.01 -20.41
C PHE A 16 -11.39 9.22 -19.53
N THR A 17 -11.61 10.44 -20.03
CA THR A 17 -11.39 11.67 -19.24
C THR A 17 -12.37 11.80 -18.08
N SER A 18 -13.62 11.34 -18.26
CA SER A 18 -14.65 11.35 -17.22
C SER A 18 -14.32 10.37 -16.10
N CYS A 19 -13.82 9.17 -16.43
CA CYS A 19 -13.46 8.14 -15.44
C CYS A 19 -12.32 8.60 -14.52
N GLY A 20 -11.28 9.24 -15.06
CA GLY A 20 -10.16 9.79 -14.27
C GLY A 20 -10.62 10.84 -13.27
N LYS A 21 -11.43 11.82 -13.71
CA LYS A 21 -11.98 12.86 -12.83
C LYS A 21 -12.83 12.28 -11.70
N MET A 22 -13.61 11.24 -11.98
CA MET A 22 -14.42 10.56 -10.96
C MET A 22 -13.55 9.88 -9.89
N LEU A 23 -12.45 9.22 -10.28
CA LEU A 23 -11.51 8.60 -9.35
C LEU A 23 -10.85 9.64 -8.42
N TYR A 24 -10.38 10.76 -8.96
CA TYR A 24 -9.76 11.83 -8.19
C TYR A 24 -10.75 12.47 -7.20
N ARG A 25 -11.99 12.74 -7.64
CA ARG A 25 -13.05 13.24 -6.75
C ARG A 25 -13.40 12.24 -5.64
N SER A 26 -13.44 10.95 -5.96
CA SER A 26 -13.68 9.88 -4.97
C SER A 26 -12.57 9.82 -3.94
N ALA A 27 -11.30 9.92 -4.37
CA ALA A 27 -10.15 9.96 -3.47
C ALA A 27 -10.19 11.20 -2.56
N ALA A 28 -10.45 12.39 -3.12
CA ALA A 28 -10.56 13.62 -2.34
C ALA A 28 -11.67 13.53 -1.27
N LYS A 29 -12.85 12.99 -1.62
CA LYS A 29 -13.93 12.74 -0.65
C LYS A 29 -13.51 11.74 0.45
N ALA A 30 -12.80 10.67 0.08
CA ALA A 30 -12.31 9.69 1.04
C ALA A 30 -11.27 10.31 1.97
N PHE A 31 -10.37 11.13 1.46
CA PHE A 31 -9.39 11.89 2.23
C PHE A 31 -10.08 12.83 3.25
N THR A 32 -11.01 13.66 2.79
CA THR A 32 -11.76 14.58 3.68
C THR A 32 -12.47 13.83 4.81
N LYS A 33 -13.01 12.63 4.52
CA LYS A 33 -13.62 11.77 5.56
C LYS A 33 -12.55 11.19 6.50
N GLY A 34 -11.43 10.75 5.95
CA GLY A 34 -10.33 10.15 6.72
C GLY A 34 -9.68 11.15 7.67
N VAL A 35 -9.39 12.37 7.22
CA VAL A 35 -8.78 13.44 8.03
C VAL A 35 -9.62 13.79 9.25
N LYS A 36 -10.96 13.71 9.17
CA LYS A 36 -11.84 13.91 10.35
C LYS A 36 -11.61 12.89 11.47
N GLN A 37 -10.95 11.79 11.16
CA GLN A 37 -10.61 10.75 12.12
C GLN A 37 -9.14 10.83 12.57
N ALA A 38 -8.32 11.73 12.02
CA ALA A 38 -6.92 11.90 12.43
C ALA A 38 -6.82 12.37 13.90
N PRO A 39 -5.69 12.16 14.59
CA PRO A 39 -4.53 11.45 14.08
C PRO A 39 -4.72 9.94 14.05
N TYR A 40 -4.01 9.28 13.12
CA TYR A 40 -3.85 7.83 13.09
C TYR A 40 -2.56 7.44 13.83
N ASP A 41 -2.52 6.22 14.39
CA ASP A 41 -1.29 5.71 14.98
C ASP A 41 -0.26 5.40 13.89
N ALA A 42 -0.73 4.86 12.75
CA ALA A 42 0.12 4.68 11.57
C ALA A 42 -0.68 4.77 10.26
N ILE A 43 0.00 5.17 9.17
CA ILE A 43 -0.48 4.97 7.81
C ILE A 43 0.26 3.80 7.14
N ILE A 44 -0.46 3.07 6.32
CA ILE A 44 0.06 1.99 5.47
C ILE A 44 0.31 2.55 4.08
N VAL A 45 1.53 2.48 3.60
CA VAL A 45 1.95 2.95 2.27
C VAL A 45 2.48 1.78 1.47
N PRO A 46 1.74 1.28 0.46
CA PRO A 46 2.19 0.17 -0.38
C PRO A 46 3.46 0.51 -1.15
N GLY A 47 4.32 -0.48 -1.34
CA GLY A 47 5.55 -0.39 -2.09
C GLY A 47 5.35 -0.21 -3.59
N PHE A 48 6.44 0.07 -4.27
CA PHE A 48 6.54 0.12 -5.72
C PHE A 48 7.96 -0.31 -6.12
N PRO A 49 8.14 -1.05 -7.24
CA PRO A 49 9.45 -1.54 -7.66
C PRO A 49 10.48 -0.43 -7.86
N TYR A 50 11.68 -0.62 -7.30
CA TYR A 50 12.83 0.25 -7.50
C TYR A 50 13.90 -0.48 -8.30
N ASP A 51 14.45 0.15 -9.33
CA ASP A 51 15.42 -0.47 -10.25
C ASP A 51 16.89 -0.26 -9.85
N GLY A 52 17.14 0.51 -8.81
CA GLY A 52 18.49 0.88 -8.35
C GLY A 52 19.00 2.20 -8.92
N GLU A 53 18.30 2.80 -9.87
CA GLU A 53 18.80 3.98 -10.57
C GLU A 53 17.87 5.19 -10.40
N LYS A 54 16.55 4.99 -10.56
CA LYS A 54 15.60 6.10 -10.67
C LYS A 54 14.54 6.08 -9.61
N TRP A 55 14.31 7.23 -9.03
CA TRP A 55 13.13 7.49 -8.24
C TRP A 55 11.91 7.67 -9.16
N ASP A 56 11.15 6.60 -9.35
CA ASP A 56 9.92 6.60 -10.15
C ASP A 56 8.87 7.59 -9.59
N MET A 57 8.02 8.10 -10.48
CA MET A 57 6.93 9.02 -10.11
C MET A 57 6.01 8.46 -9.03
N VAL A 58 5.79 7.14 -8.99
CA VAL A 58 4.94 6.50 -7.97
C VAL A 58 5.63 6.50 -6.60
N HIS A 59 6.95 6.27 -6.54
CA HIS A 59 7.72 6.44 -5.31
C HIS A 59 7.61 7.87 -4.81
N GLN A 60 7.92 8.86 -5.70
CA GLN A 60 7.84 10.28 -5.38
C GLN A 60 6.47 10.62 -4.78
N LEU A 61 5.41 10.22 -5.47
CA LEU A 61 4.03 10.48 -5.05
C LEU A 61 3.74 9.90 -3.67
N ARG A 62 4.08 8.63 -3.43
CA ARG A 62 3.75 7.92 -2.19
C ARG A 62 4.57 8.41 -1.01
N VAL A 63 5.88 8.62 -1.20
CA VAL A 63 6.78 9.03 -0.11
C VAL A 63 6.54 10.49 0.27
N HIS A 64 6.42 11.42 -0.69
CA HIS A 64 6.09 12.81 -0.39
C HIS A 64 4.70 12.97 0.22
N TRP A 65 3.74 12.14 -0.21
CA TRP A 65 2.42 12.15 0.40
C TRP A 65 2.45 11.64 1.84
N ALA A 66 3.22 10.57 2.13
CA ALA A 66 3.42 10.07 3.48
C ALA A 66 4.08 11.13 4.37
N TYR A 67 5.14 11.80 3.88
CA TYR A 67 5.77 12.91 4.57
C TYR A 67 4.80 14.06 4.84
N TYR A 68 3.98 14.45 3.85
CA TYR A 68 2.96 15.47 4.03
C TYR A 68 1.97 15.10 5.15
N LEU A 69 1.47 13.88 5.16
CA LEU A 69 0.53 13.42 6.19
C LEU A 69 1.17 13.42 7.58
N TYR A 70 2.42 13.00 7.68
CA TYR A 70 3.20 13.01 8.90
C TYR A 70 3.43 14.45 9.40
N ALA A 71 3.94 15.34 8.54
CA ALA A 71 4.22 16.73 8.87
C ALA A 71 2.95 17.53 9.26
N LYS A 72 1.77 17.15 8.74
CA LYS A 72 0.46 17.72 9.12
C LYS A 72 -0.11 17.11 10.41
N GLY A 73 0.56 16.14 11.01
CA GLY A 73 0.07 15.45 12.21
C GLY A 73 -1.15 14.57 11.98
N TYR A 74 -1.43 14.17 10.73
CA TYR A 74 -2.53 13.25 10.44
C TYR A 74 -2.18 11.81 10.79
N THR A 75 -0.91 11.49 10.93
CA THR A 75 -0.38 10.21 11.42
C THR A 75 0.82 10.43 12.32
N LYS A 76 1.06 9.48 13.24
CA LYS A 76 2.25 9.45 14.11
C LYS A 76 3.38 8.63 13.50
N ASN A 77 3.04 7.59 12.77
CA ASN A 77 4.00 6.64 12.20
C ASN A 77 3.63 6.30 10.74
N VAL A 78 4.59 5.74 10.02
CA VAL A 78 4.41 5.25 8.64
C VAL A 78 4.89 3.82 8.55
N ILE A 79 4.06 2.92 8.01
CA ILE A 79 4.42 1.55 7.65
C ILE A 79 4.51 1.50 6.13
N PHE A 80 5.71 1.39 5.59
CA PHE A 80 5.93 1.05 4.19
C PHE A 80 5.86 -0.46 4.02
N SER A 81 5.21 -0.93 2.95
CA SER A 81 4.96 -2.35 2.75
C SER A 81 5.35 -2.80 1.35
N GLY A 82 6.00 -3.94 1.27
CA GLY A 82 6.41 -4.60 0.04
C GLY A 82 7.80 -5.20 0.15
N GLY A 83 7.91 -6.48 -0.24
CA GLY A 83 9.18 -7.21 -0.32
C GLY A 83 9.96 -6.89 -1.59
N ALA A 84 10.96 -7.71 -1.89
CA ALA A 84 11.67 -7.72 -3.16
C ALA A 84 10.84 -8.49 -4.21
N VAL A 85 10.06 -7.78 -5.03
CA VAL A 85 9.06 -8.38 -5.94
C VAL A 85 9.55 -8.41 -7.38
N ALA A 86 9.84 -7.26 -7.96
CA ALA A 86 10.23 -7.13 -9.36
C ALA A 86 11.75 -6.97 -9.53
N THR A 87 12.43 -6.52 -8.51
CA THR A 87 13.87 -6.25 -8.45
C THR A 87 14.43 -6.79 -7.14
N PRO A 88 15.76 -6.92 -6.96
CA PRO A 88 16.33 -7.37 -5.69
C PRO A 88 16.17 -6.34 -4.55
N TYR A 89 15.58 -5.19 -4.80
CA TYR A 89 15.34 -4.19 -3.77
C TYR A 89 14.04 -4.48 -3.01
N ILE A 90 14.12 -4.44 -1.67
CA ILE A 90 12.96 -4.52 -0.77
C ILE A 90 12.26 -3.16 -0.81
N GLU A 91 11.08 -3.13 -1.47
CA GLU A 91 10.35 -1.90 -1.78
C GLU A 91 10.06 -1.05 -0.53
N SER A 92 9.65 -1.71 0.57
CA SER A 92 9.36 -1.03 1.84
C SER A 92 10.59 -0.33 2.44
N ARG A 93 11.77 -0.95 2.37
CA ARG A 93 13.02 -0.36 2.89
C ARG A 93 13.46 0.83 2.03
N VAL A 94 13.39 0.70 0.71
CA VAL A 94 13.71 1.81 -0.21
C VAL A 94 12.87 3.03 0.13
N MET A 95 11.55 2.85 0.26
CA MET A 95 10.64 3.95 0.56
C MET A 95 10.85 4.53 1.96
N ALA A 96 11.18 3.70 2.95
CA ALA A 96 11.51 4.16 4.29
C ALA A 96 12.79 5.01 4.31
N ASN A 97 13.84 4.58 3.58
CA ASN A 97 15.10 5.34 3.47
C ASN A 97 14.85 6.72 2.81
N TYR A 98 14.02 6.79 1.78
CA TYR A 98 13.62 8.06 1.19
C TYR A 98 12.81 8.94 2.16
N ALA A 99 11.89 8.35 2.93
CA ALA A 99 11.08 9.07 3.90
C ALA A 99 11.92 9.63 5.06
N GLU A 100 12.92 8.86 5.52
CA GLU A 100 13.90 9.31 6.50
C GLU A 100 14.72 10.48 5.96
N ALA A 101 15.21 10.40 4.74
CA ALA A 101 15.94 11.47 4.07
C ALA A 101 15.10 12.74 3.82
N LEU A 102 13.77 12.61 3.75
CA LEU A 102 12.83 13.75 3.75
C LEU A 102 12.60 14.36 5.13
N GLY A 103 13.01 13.68 6.22
CA GLY A 103 12.91 14.19 7.58
C GLY A 103 11.86 13.52 8.47
N ILE A 104 11.33 12.36 8.12
CA ILE A 104 10.58 11.54 9.08
C ILE A 104 11.59 10.80 9.97
N PRO A 105 11.55 10.95 11.31
CA PRO A 105 12.45 10.23 12.21
C PRO A 105 12.37 8.71 12.03
N ARG A 106 13.53 8.03 12.11
CA ARG A 106 13.62 6.58 11.87
C ARG A 106 12.72 5.76 12.79
N GLU A 107 12.58 6.18 14.03
CA GLU A 107 11.72 5.54 15.03
C GLU A 107 10.22 5.58 14.69
N HIS A 108 9.82 6.43 13.73
CA HIS A 108 8.44 6.51 13.22
C HIS A 108 8.25 5.79 11.88
N LEU A 109 9.30 5.10 11.39
CA LEU A 109 9.28 4.39 10.11
C LEU A 109 9.37 2.88 10.34
N PHE A 110 8.39 2.16 9.84
CA PHE A 110 8.30 0.71 9.93
C PHE A 110 8.24 0.09 8.53
N THR A 111 8.79 -1.10 8.37
CA THR A 111 8.79 -1.84 7.09
C THR A 111 8.09 -3.18 7.24
N GLU A 112 7.15 -3.47 6.35
CA GLU A 112 6.56 -4.78 6.16
C GLU A 112 7.11 -5.35 4.85
N GLU A 113 7.76 -6.52 4.89
CA GLU A 113 8.61 -7.03 3.82
C GLU A 113 8.10 -8.34 3.19
N GLN A 114 7.00 -8.90 3.70
CA GLN A 114 6.47 -10.19 3.24
C GLN A 114 5.54 -10.02 2.03
N ALA A 115 4.89 -8.87 1.90
CA ALA A 115 3.90 -8.64 0.87
C ALA A 115 4.51 -8.69 -0.54
N GLN A 116 3.88 -9.47 -1.43
CA GLN A 116 4.21 -9.60 -2.84
C GLN A 116 3.08 -9.10 -3.75
N HIS A 117 1.88 -8.87 -3.19
CA HIS A 117 0.69 -8.42 -3.92
C HIS A 117 0.00 -7.27 -3.19
N SER A 118 -0.72 -6.44 -3.95
CA SER A 118 -1.35 -5.22 -3.42
C SER A 118 -2.28 -5.44 -2.20
N THR A 119 -2.99 -6.55 -2.14
CA THR A 119 -3.87 -6.87 -1.00
C THR A 119 -3.08 -7.34 0.22
N GLU A 120 -1.94 -7.97 0.00
CA GLU A 120 -1.01 -8.38 1.05
C GLU A 120 -0.39 -7.16 1.71
N ASN A 121 -0.01 -6.13 0.94
CA ASN A 121 0.47 -4.87 1.49
C ASN A 121 -0.49 -4.31 2.56
N VAL A 122 -1.79 -4.34 2.29
CA VAL A 122 -2.78 -3.85 3.25
C VAL A 122 -2.91 -4.76 4.45
N TYR A 123 -3.01 -6.07 4.22
CA TYR A 123 -3.31 -7.00 5.29
C TYR A 123 -2.11 -7.26 6.21
N TYR A 124 -0.92 -7.51 5.66
CA TYR A 124 0.26 -7.76 6.48
C TYR A 124 0.72 -6.51 7.23
N SER A 125 0.61 -5.32 6.63
CA SER A 125 0.84 -4.08 7.38
C SER A 125 -0.20 -3.84 8.47
N TYR A 126 -1.46 -4.19 8.26
CA TYR A 126 -2.46 -4.15 9.32
C TYR A 126 -2.09 -5.10 10.48
N ARG A 127 -1.58 -6.29 10.17
CA ARG A 127 -1.07 -7.23 11.19
C ARG A 127 0.13 -6.67 11.93
N LEU A 128 1.14 -6.18 11.20
CA LEU A 128 2.30 -5.52 11.80
C LEU A 128 1.88 -4.37 12.72
N ALA A 129 0.93 -3.56 12.31
CA ALA A 129 0.39 -2.47 13.14
C ALA A 129 -0.21 -2.99 14.46
N LYS A 130 -0.97 -4.09 14.41
CA LYS A 130 -1.51 -4.73 15.62
C LYS A 130 -0.40 -5.22 16.55
N ASP A 131 0.63 -5.84 16.00
CA ASP A 131 1.76 -6.39 16.75
C ASP A 131 2.59 -5.27 17.40
N LEU A 132 2.64 -4.08 16.76
CA LEU A 132 3.23 -2.85 17.32
C LEU A 132 2.32 -2.11 18.31
N GLY A 133 1.10 -2.61 18.58
CA GLY A 133 0.13 -1.98 19.46
C GLY A 133 -0.61 -0.79 18.84
N PHE A 134 -0.53 -0.59 17.53
CA PHE A 134 -1.27 0.46 16.82
C PHE A 134 -2.72 0.02 16.61
N SER A 135 -3.65 0.80 17.13
CA SER A 135 -5.07 0.49 17.06
C SER A 135 -5.80 1.16 15.90
N LYS A 136 -5.29 2.31 15.44
CA LYS A 136 -5.94 3.15 14.46
C LYS A 136 -5.03 3.38 13.26
N VAL A 137 -5.29 2.66 12.18
CA VAL A 137 -4.48 2.69 10.95
C VAL A 137 -5.28 3.11 9.74
N ALA A 138 -4.61 3.72 8.74
CA ALA A 138 -5.23 4.07 7.47
C ALA A 138 -4.32 3.70 6.28
N LEU A 139 -4.93 3.28 5.18
CA LEU A 139 -4.24 3.10 3.91
C LEU A 139 -4.04 4.45 3.23
N SER A 140 -2.81 4.71 2.83
CA SER A 140 -2.38 5.90 2.10
C SER A 140 -1.72 5.50 0.78
N THR A 141 -2.40 5.69 -0.33
CA THR A 141 -1.91 5.34 -1.66
C THR A 141 -2.61 6.19 -2.74
N ASP A 142 -2.23 6.00 -3.99
CA ASP A 142 -2.79 6.72 -5.13
C ASP A 142 -4.31 6.44 -5.33
N PRO A 143 -5.03 7.31 -6.07
CA PRO A 143 -6.48 7.19 -6.25
C PRO A 143 -6.92 5.89 -6.91
N ILE A 144 -6.12 5.35 -7.83
CA ILE A 144 -6.46 4.11 -8.57
C ILE A 144 -6.37 2.93 -7.62
N GLN A 145 -5.23 2.75 -6.95
CA GLN A 145 -5.04 1.66 -5.99
C GLN A 145 -6.03 1.77 -4.83
N THR A 146 -6.31 2.98 -4.34
CA THR A 146 -7.32 3.21 -3.30
C THR A 146 -8.69 2.64 -3.70
N SER A 147 -9.11 2.78 -4.95
CA SER A 147 -10.42 2.31 -5.41
C SER A 147 -10.56 0.78 -5.31
N TYR A 148 -9.50 0.03 -5.59
CA TYR A 148 -9.45 -1.42 -5.46
C TYR A 148 -9.34 -1.85 -4.00
N MET A 149 -8.44 -1.25 -3.26
CA MET A 149 -8.18 -1.61 -1.86
C MET A 149 -9.37 -1.28 -0.95
N LYS A 150 -10.11 -0.21 -1.23
CA LYS A 150 -11.38 0.09 -0.54
C LYS A 150 -12.39 -1.06 -0.63
N LYS A 151 -12.48 -1.71 -1.81
CA LYS A 151 -13.34 -2.87 -2.00
C LYS A 151 -12.86 -4.08 -1.19
N PHE A 152 -11.54 -4.29 -1.15
CA PHE A 152 -10.91 -5.35 -0.36
C PHE A 152 -11.13 -5.12 1.14
N ILE A 153 -10.81 -3.94 1.66
CA ILE A 153 -11.00 -3.53 3.07
C ILE A 153 -12.47 -3.74 3.49
N LYS A 154 -13.42 -3.25 2.68
CA LYS A 154 -14.86 -3.42 2.95
C LYS A 154 -15.29 -4.88 2.92
N LYS A 155 -14.79 -5.67 1.97
CA LYS A 155 -15.15 -7.10 1.82
C LYS A 155 -14.79 -7.91 3.04
N TYR A 156 -13.60 -7.69 3.61
CA TYR A 156 -13.10 -8.41 4.76
C TYR A 156 -13.34 -7.69 6.10
N GLU A 157 -13.98 -6.51 6.06
CA GLU A 157 -14.31 -5.70 7.25
C GLU A 157 -13.07 -5.35 8.09
N LEU A 158 -11.95 -5.09 7.40
CA LEU A 158 -10.72 -4.66 8.07
C LEU A 158 -10.90 -3.25 8.65
N PRO A 159 -10.47 -3.01 9.90
CA PRO A 159 -10.58 -1.69 10.53
C PRO A 159 -9.48 -0.74 10.05
N VAL A 160 -9.37 -0.57 8.74
CA VAL A 160 -8.38 0.29 8.07
C VAL A 160 -9.08 1.49 7.44
N GLY A 161 -8.73 2.68 7.89
CA GLY A 161 -9.20 3.95 7.31
C GLY A 161 -8.59 4.22 5.94
N LEU A 162 -8.92 5.36 5.34
CA LEU A 162 -8.39 5.77 4.03
C LEU A 162 -7.89 7.21 4.09
N LEU A 163 -6.63 7.43 3.75
CA LEU A 163 -5.99 8.74 3.53
C LEU A 163 -5.33 8.78 2.15
N PRO A 164 -6.12 8.63 1.07
CA PRO A 164 -5.57 8.57 -0.28
C PRO A 164 -4.90 9.87 -0.69
N THR A 165 -3.99 9.76 -1.64
CA THR A 165 -3.35 10.91 -2.27
C THR A 165 -4.38 11.83 -2.93
N VAL A 166 -4.29 13.12 -2.63
CA VAL A 166 -5.05 14.19 -3.28
C VAL A 166 -4.13 14.88 -4.28
N ILE A 167 -4.32 14.61 -5.56
CA ILE A 167 -3.42 15.06 -6.63
C ILE A 167 -3.25 16.59 -6.66
N ASP A 168 -4.32 17.32 -6.43
CA ASP A 168 -4.24 18.80 -6.42
C ASP A 168 -3.40 19.33 -5.26
N THR A 169 -3.40 18.65 -4.11
CA THR A 169 -2.49 18.97 -3.00
C THR A 169 -1.04 18.62 -3.35
N VAL A 170 -0.81 17.44 -3.96
CA VAL A 170 0.55 17.03 -4.34
C VAL A 170 1.20 18.02 -5.31
N LYS A 171 0.44 18.56 -6.25
CA LYS A 171 0.95 19.58 -7.19
C LYS A 171 1.45 20.87 -6.50
N THR A 172 1.06 21.11 -5.26
CA THR A 172 1.53 22.26 -4.46
C THR A 172 2.75 21.93 -3.59
N LEU A 173 3.15 20.65 -3.52
CA LEU A 173 4.31 20.23 -2.74
C LEU A 173 5.61 20.44 -3.55
N ASN A 174 6.67 20.79 -2.85
CA ASN A 174 8.02 20.76 -3.42
C ASN A 174 8.50 19.31 -3.48
N VAL A 175 8.31 18.64 -4.62
CA VAL A 175 8.70 17.25 -4.84
C VAL A 175 10.12 17.22 -5.40
N TYR A 176 11.04 16.59 -4.69
CA TYR A 176 12.44 16.40 -5.11
C TYR A 176 12.93 15.03 -4.64
N GLU A 177 13.94 14.49 -5.29
CA GLU A 177 14.59 13.25 -4.88
C GLU A 177 15.66 13.56 -3.82
N PRO A 178 15.47 13.15 -2.54
CA PRO A 178 16.50 13.28 -1.55
C PRO A 178 17.58 12.22 -1.77
N LYS A 179 18.81 12.51 -1.35
CA LYS A 179 19.86 11.49 -1.32
C LYS A 179 19.56 10.48 -0.22
N ALA A 180 19.42 9.22 -0.57
CA ALA A 180 19.20 8.13 0.37
C ALA A 180 20.11 6.95 0.02
N ASP A 181 20.64 6.28 1.07
CA ASP A 181 21.38 5.02 0.91
C ASP A 181 20.39 3.84 0.96
N HIS A 182 20.44 3.01 -0.08
CA HIS A 182 19.59 1.82 -0.19
C HIS A 182 20.38 0.52 -0.03
N SER A 183 21.61 0.56 0.45
CA SER A 183 22.45 -0.64 0.66
C SER A 183 21.82 -1.67 1.58
N ASN A 184 21.04 -1.23 2.56
CA ASN A 184 20.27 -2.07 3.49
C ASN A 184 18.98 -2.67 2.87
N ALA A 185 18.60 -2.23 1.68
CA ALA A 185 17.37 -2.64 1.02
C ALA A 185 17.59 -3.74 -0.04
N VAL A 186 18.83 -4.17 -0.27
CA VAL A 186 19.17 -5.14 -1.32
C VAL A 186 19.17 -6.56 -0.78
N VAL A 187 18.43 -7.45 -1.45
CA VAL A 187 18.55 -8.91 -1.26
C VAL A 187 19.82 -9.38 -1.95
N LYS A 188 20.82 -9.76 -1.18
CA LYS A 188 22.16 -10.10 -1.70
C LYS A 188 22.21 -11.42 -2.48
N GLU A 189 21.43 -12.42 -2.06
CA GLU A 189 21.44 -13.76 -2.64
C GLU A 189 20.04 -14.35 -2.80
N GLY A 190 19.87 -15.23 -3.79
CA GLY A 190 18.63 -16.00 -3.97
C GLY A 190 17.41 -15.20 -4.46
N PHE A 191 17.59 -13.95 -4.91
CA PHE A 191 16.47 -13.21 -5.48
C PHE A 191 15.97 -13.85 -6.78
N VAL A 192 14.65 -14.06 -6.86
CA VAL A 192 13.95 -14.46 -8.08
C VAL A 192 12.71 -13.58 -8.23
N LYS A 193 12.56 -12.94 -9.40
CA LYS A 193 11.42 -12.08 -9.68
C LYS A 193 10.09 -12.81 -9.50
N LEU A 194 9.08 -12.14 -8.97
CA LEU A 194 7.76 -12.73 -8.82
C LEU A 194 7.16 -13.16 -10.17
N SER A 195 7.46 -12.44 -11.25
CA SER A 195 7.03 -12.80 -12.62
C SER A 195 7.58 -14.14 -13.09
N ASP A 196 8.73 -14.56 -12.58
CA ASP A 196 9.39 -15.81 -12.94
C ASP A 196 8.86 -16.99 -12.08
N LYS A 197 8.41 -16.68 -10.85
CA LYS A 197 7.75 -17.65 -9.93
C LYS A 197 6.27 -17.83 -10.24
N GLU A 198 5.61 -16.79 -10.75
CA GLU A 198 4.16 -16.74 -10.90
C GLU A 198 3.75 -16.23 -12.29
N GLY A 199 3.04 -17.07 -13.04
CA GLY A 199 2.40 -16.66 -14.28
C GLY A 199 1.30 -15.60 -14.06
N PHE A 200 0.86 -14.96 -15.14
CA PHE A 200 -0.10 -13.86 -15.11
C PHE A 200 -1.36 -14.14 -14.27
N PHE A 201 -2.02 -15.26 -14.46
CA PHE A 201 -3.24 -15.61 -13.71
C PHE A 201 -2.99 -15.83 -12.22
N LYS A 202 -1.83 -16.37 -11.84
CA LYS A 202 -1.47 -16.57 -10.44
C LYS A 202 -1.28 -15.20 -9.78
N ARG A 203 -0.50 -14.29 -10.39
CA ARG A 203 -0.31 -12.92 -9.90
C ARG A 203 -1.62 -12.15 -9.78
N PHE A 204 -2.50 -12.23 -10.81
CA PHE A 204 -3.81 -11.60 -10.77
C PHE A 204 -4.66 -12.11 -9.59
N ARG A 205 -4.65 -13.41 -9.31
CA ARG A 205 -5.33 -13.98 -8.14
C ARG A 205 -4.71 -13.51 -6.82
N GLY A 206 -3.38 -13.33 -6.77
CA GLY A 206 -2.67 -12.74 -5.62
C GLY A 206 -3.14 -11.33 -5.34
N THR A 207 -3.21 -10.45 -6.36
CA THR A 207 -3.74 -9.09 -6.20
C THR A 207 -5.19 -9.05 -5.70
N MET A 208 -5.95 -10.13 -5.89
CA MET A 208 -7.31 -10.29 -5.35
C MET A 208 -7.35 -10.92 -3.95
N GLY A 209 -6.18 -11.13 -3.32
CA GLY A 209 -6.05 -11.64 -1.95
C GLY A 209 -6.18 -13.16 -1.82
N LYS A 210 -5.95 -13.92 -2.92
CA LYS A 210 -6.09 -15.37 -2.86
C LYS A 210 -5.03 -16.03 -1.99
N TYR A 211 -3.82 -15.47 -1.92
CA TYR A 211 -2.67 -16.10 -1.26
C TYR A 211 -2.34 -15.53 0.12
N ILE A 212 -3.15 -14.61 0.62
CA ILE A 212 -3.01 -14.09 1.98
C ILE A 212 -3.10 -15.25 2.99
N VAL A 213 -2.13 -15.31 3.88
CA VAL A 213 -2.19 -16.13 5.09
C VAL A 213 -2.94 -15.34 6.15
N TRP A 214 -4.16 -15.76 6.44
CA TRP A 214 -5.06 -15.03 7.33
C TRP A 214 -4.86 -15.47 8.78
N HIS A 215 -4.99 -14.52 9.71
CA HIS A 215 -5.29 -14.86 11.11
C HIS A 215 -6.79 -15.07 11.28
N GLU A 216 -7.17 -16.10 12.02
CA GLU A 216 -8.57 -16.51 12.16
C GLU A 216 -9.45 -15.38 12.68
N GLU A 217 -8.98 -14.63 13.68
CA GLU A 217 -9.71 -13.52 14.28
C GLU A 217 -10.04 -12.38 13.31
N ASP A 218 -9.27 -12.22 12.23
CA ASP A 218 -9.50 -11.16 11.24
C ASP A 218 -10.56 -11.53 10.20
N LEU A 219 -10.93 -12.82 10.10
CA LEU A 219 -11.99 -13.30 9.22
C LEU A 219 -13.34 -13.37 9.93
N LYS A 220 -14.04 -12.25 10.03
CA LYS A 220 -15.32 -12.13 10.76
C LYS A 220 -16.42 -13.03 10.21
N LYS A 221 -16.44 -13.30 8.90
CA LYS A 221 -17.50 -14.09 8.24
C LYS A 221 -17.11 -15.56 8.11
N ALA A 222 -17.94 -16.47 8.58
CA ALA A 222 -17.71 -17.93 8.51
C ALA A 222 -17.44 -18.45 7.10
N LYS A 223 -18.06 -17.84 6.04
CA LYS A 223 -17.79 -18.21 4.65
C LYS A 223 -16.33 -17.96 4.23
N TYR A 224 -15.65 -16.95 4.80
CA TYR A 224 -14.26 -16.66 4.51
C TYR A 224 -13.34 -17.58 5.31
N ARG A 225 -13.65 -17.90 6.57
CA ARG A 225 -12.92 -18.90 7.35
C ARG A 225 -12.91 -20.24 6.62
N ARG A 226 -14.05 -20.74 6.15
CA ARG A 226 -14.14 -21.97 5.34
C ARG A 226 -13.35 -21.88 4.04
N ARG A 227 -13.34 -20.72 3.38
CA ARG A 227 -12.64 -20.51 2.11
C ARG A 227 -11.13 -20.53 2.23
N TYR A 228 -10.58 -20.09 3.36
CA TYR A 228 -9.15 -19.91 3.60
C TYR A 228 -8.61 -20.85 4.67
N ASN A 229 -9.33 -21.92 4.98
CA ASN A 229 -8.98 -22.85 6.05
C ASN A 229 -7.56 -23.44 5.92
N ASP A 230 -7.11 -23.70 4.68
CA ASP A 230 -5.78 -24.19 4.34
C ASP A 230 -4.64 -23.15 4.54
N ARG A 231 -4.99 -21.89 4.80
CA ARG A 231 -4.05 -20.74 4.92
C ARG A 231 -4.43 -19.82 6.06
N MET A 232 -4.89 -20.39 7.14
CA MET A 232 -5.34 -19.66 8.31
C MET A 232 -4.47 -20.01 9.52
N ILE A 233 -4.00 -18.99 10.23
CA ILE A 233 -3.32 -19.15 11.51
C ILE A 233 -4.40 -19.18 12.59
N PRO A 234 -4.51 -20.29 13.35
CA PRO A 234 -5.50 -20.40 14.43
C PRO A 234 -5.26 -19.37 15.54
N SER A 235 -6.33 -18.93 16.18
CA SER A 235 -6.24 -17.99 17.31
C SER A 235 -5.46 -18.56 18.50
N SER A 236 -5.38 -19.90 18.62
CA SER A 236 -4.66 -20.61 19.67
C SER A 236 -3.14 -20.56 19.55
N GLU A 237 -2.59 -20.31 18.35
CA GLU A 237 -1.13 -20.29 18.11
C GLU A 237 -0.47 -18.92 18.38
N GLN A 238 -1.24 -17.89 18.74
CA GLN A 238 -0.74 -16.52 18.86
C GLN A 238 -0.06 -16.18 20.19
N THR A 239 -0.09 -17.07 21.17
CA THR A 239 0.49 -16.81 22.50
C THR A 239 2.00 -17.04 22.59
N GLY A 240 2.68 -17.49 21.51
CA GLY A 240 4.08 -17.93 21.51
C GLY A 240 5.15 -16.94 21.04
N ASN A 241 4.80 -15.87 20.29
CA ASN A 241 5.80 -15.11 19.51
C ASN A 241 6.09 -13.66 19.96
N ASN A 242 5.76 -13.31 21.20
CA ASN A 242 6.07 -11.97 21.73
C ASN A 242 7.44 -11.86 22.44
N LYS A 243 8.45 -12.67 22.06
CA LYS A 243 9.82 -12.52 22.55
C LYS A 243 10.78 -12.57 21.37
N SER A 244 11.04 -11.44 20.73
CA SER A 244 12.31 -11.07 20.06
C SER A 244 12.06 -9.97 19.02
N VAL A 245 11.79 -8.76 19.47
CA VAL A 245 12.13 -7.52 18.73
C VAL A 245 12.66 -6.53 19.78
N GLN A 246 13.95 -6.63 20.04
CA GLN A 246 14.78 -5.56 20.57
C GLN A 246 15.84 -5.24 19.53
#